data_d0726e316fa539b60f9bae7443fa4ca6
#
_entry.id   d0726e316fa539b60f9bae7443fa4ca6
#
_cell.length_a   1.000
_cell.length_b   1.000
_cell.length_c   1.000
_cell.angle_alpha   90.00
_cell.angle_beta   90.00
_cell.angle_gamma   90.00
#
_symmetry.space_group_name_H-M   'P 1'
#
loop_
_entity.id
_entity.type
_entity.pdbx_description
1 polymer ?
#
loop_
_entity_poly.entity_id
_entity_poly.type
_entity_poly.pdbx_seq_one_letter_code
_entity_poly.pdbx_strand_id
1 'polypeptide(L)'
;MGRGKHGRTWRWLLLVLGVLAVGGCAGLTGRAREEREIAIDLPISRDEAVRRTLATFRIQGYRVRETLTSGTTPETEPFEHEGAEAVFRATITGSARASRVVLTGTYRRVQLGGIVRTKEREVRRSDDPIERALWDRLLNLSLVIRRPAR
;
A
#
# COMPACT_ATOMS: atom_id res chain seq x y z
N MET A 1 -66.58 -34.80 4.45
CA MET A 1 -66.31 -33.36 4.54
C MET A 1 -64.99 -33.19 5.31
N GLY A 2 -63.89 -32.91 4.61
CA GLY A 2 -62.56 -32.71 5.20
C GLY A 2 -61.83 -31.67 4.34
N ARG A 3 -61.87 -30.41 4.73
CA ARG A 3 -61.21 -29.29 4.08
C ARG A 3 -59.73 -29.26 4.45
N GLY A 4 -58.89 -29.35 3.44
CA GLY A 4 -57.44 -29.36 3.53
C GLY A 4 -56.80 -28.07 4.06
N LYS A 5 -55.82 -28.28 4.95
CA LYS A 5 -54.93 -27.27 5.53
C LYS A 5 -53.55 -27.37 4.84
N HIS A 6 -53.43 -27.12 3.55
CA HIS A 6 -52.14 -27.18 2.85
C HIS A 6 -51.72 -25.86 2.24
N GLY A 7 -52.31 -24.72 2.60
CA GLY A 7 -52.03 -23.43 1.96
C GLY A 7 -51.02 -22.53 2.67
N ARG A 8 -50.50 -22.85 3.86
CA ARG A 8 -49.64 -21.90 4.63
C ARG A 8 -48.16 -22.18 4.59
N THR A 9 -47.72 -23.36 4.27
CA THR A 9 -46.31 -23.74 4.25
C THR A 9 -45.58 -23.32 2.98
N TRP A 10 -46.29 -23.19 1.85
CA TRP A 10 -45.66 -22.84 0.59
C TRP A 10 -45.33 -21.35 0.43
N ARG A 11 -46.04 -20.48 1.17
CA ARG A 11 -45.76 -19.04 1.16
C ARG A 11 -44.44 -18.69 1.89
N TRP A 12 -44.03 -19.50 2.85
CA TRP A 12 -42.75 -19.32 3.57
C TRP A 12 -41.57 -19.82 2.77
N LEU A 13 -41.72 -20.86 1.95
CA LEU A 13 -40.69 -21.40 1.09
C LEU A 13 -40.28 -20.42 -0.02
N LEU A 14 -41.25 -19.68 -0.57
CA LEU A 14 -40.96 -18.66 -1.60
C LEU A 14 -40.31 -17.41 -1.01
N LEU A 15 -40.55 -17.08 0.24
CA LEU A 15 -39.88 -15.96 0.94
C LEU A 15 -38.41 -16.27 1.28
N VAL A 16 -38.07 -17.50 1.60
CA VAL A 16 -36.71 -17.92 1.91
C VAL A 16 -35.85 -18.02 0.64
N LEU A 17 -36.42 -18.44 -0.48
CA LEU A 17 -35.70 -18.47 -1.76
C LEU A 17 -35.45 -17.07 -2.34
N GLY A 18 -36.33 -16.09 -2.05
CA GLY A 18 -36.15 -14.70 -2.51
C GLY A 18 -35.03 -13.94 -1.83
N VAL A 19 -34.66 -14.30 -0.59
CA VAL A 19 -33.61 -13.62 0.18
C VAL A 19 -32.21 -14.11 -0.21
N LEU A 20 -32.07 -15.32 -0.72
CA LEU A 20 -30.78 -15.87 -1.17
C LEU A 20 -30.32 -15.38 -2.54
N ALA A 21 -31.22 -14.78 -3.37
CA ALA A 21 -30.89 -14.30 -4.70
C ALA A 21 -30.35 -12.86 -4.75
N VAL A 22 -30.44 -12.08 -3.68
CA VAL A 22 -30.00 -10.66 -3.65
C VAL A 22 -28.58 -10.51 -3.07
N GLY A 23 -28.03 -11.57 -2.46
CA GLY A 23 -26.70 -11.53 -1.81
C GLY A 23 -25.51 -11.88 -2.74
N GLY A 24 -25.73 -12.22 -4.01
CA GLY A 24 -24.72 -12.93 -4.80
C GLY A 24 -23.96 -12.12 -5.87
N CYS A 25 -24.24 -10.85 -6.12
CA CYS A 25 -23.61 -10.12 -7.23
C CYS A 25 -22.81 -8.87 -6.86
N ALA A 26 -22.53 -8.61 -5.60
CA ALA A 26 -21.75 -7.43 -5.18
C ALA A 26 -20.23 -7.68 -5.06
N GLY A 27 -19.70 -8.82 -5.53
CA GLY A 27 -18.34 -9.27 -5.24
C GLY A 27 -17.38 -9.43 -6.43
N LEU A 28 -17.77 -9.21 -7.68
CA LEU A 28 -16.92 -9.56 -8.82
C LEU A 28 -16.47 -8.40 -9.73
N THR A 29 -16.73 -7.16 -9.36
CA THR A 29 -16.09 -5.99 -10.01
C THR A 29 -15.07 -5.30 -9.11
N GLY A 30 -14.40 -6.05 -8.27
CA GLY A 30 -13.14 -5.62 -7.68
C GLY A 30 -12.10 -5.50 -8.78
N ARG A 31 -12.06 -4.38 -9.53
CA ARG A 31 -10.81 -3.93 -10.15
C ARG A 31 -9.78 -4.09 -9.06
N ALA A 32 -8.78 -4.95 -9.29
CA ALA A 32 -7.64 -5.08 -8.40
C ALA A 32 -7.19 -3.67 -8.09
N ARG A 33 -7.39 -3.22 -6.85
CA ARG A 33 -7.01 -1.87 -6.41
C ARG A 33 -5.51 -1.85 -6.58
N GLU A 34 -5.04 -1.13 -7.57
CA GLU A 34 -3.61 -1.06 -7.84
C GLU A 34 -2.94 -0.68 -6.54
N GLU A 35 -2.14 -1.59 -6.01
CA GLU A 35 -1.41 -1.34 -4.76
C GLU A 35 -0.44 -0.19 -5.01
N ARG A 36 -0.61 0.91 -4.27
CA ARG A 36 0.19 2.14 -4.38
C ARG A 36 1.00 2.42 -3.13
N GLU A 37 0.74 1.68 -2.08
CA GLU A 37 1.37 1.84 -0.78
C GLU A 37 1.62 0.50 -0.12
N ILE A 38 2.66 0.43 0.71
CA ILE A 38 2.99 -0.73 1.53
C ILE A 38 2.87 -0.32 2.98
N ALA A 39 1.88 -0.86 3.68
CA ALA A 39 1.65 -0.60 5.09
C ALA A 39 2.32 -1.66 5.97
N ILE A 40 2.96 -1.21 7.05
CA ILE A 40 3.69 -2.03 8.02
C ILE A 40 3.24 -1.62 9.42
N ASP A 41 2.64 -2.54 10.15
CA ASP A 41 2.34 -2.34 11.56
C ASP A 41 3.49 -2.89 12.42
N LEU A 42 3.99 -2.08 13.35
CA LEU A 42 5.14 -2.38 14.20
C LEU A 42 4.76 -2.25 15.69
N PRO A 43 5.14 -3.21 16.55
CA PRO A 43 4.89 -3.15 17.99
C PRO A 43 5.96 -2.31 18.72
N ILE A 44 6.26 -1.14 18.18
CA ILE A 44 7.27 -0.20 18.72
C ILE A 44 6.71 1.22 18.70
N SER A 45 7.34 2.12 19.46
CA SER A 45 6.94 3.52 19.48
C SER A 45 7.12 4.19 18.11
N ARG A 46 6.38 5.26 17.87
CA ARG A 46 6.50 6.08 16.66
C ARG A 46 7.92 6.57 16.45
N ASP A 47 8.58 7.06 17.50
CA ASP A 47 9.95 7.60 17.41
C ASP A 47 10.96 6.51 17.04
N GLU A 48 10.79 5.31 17.58
CA GLU A 48 11.62 4.16 17.21
C GLU A 48 11.35 3.74 15.75
N ALA A 49 10.12 3.77 15.29
CA ALA A 49 9.77 3.49 13.89
C ALA A 49 10.38 4.52 12.94
N VAL A 50 10.43 5.81 13.32
CA VAL A 50 11.11 6.86 12.56
C VAL A 50 12.61 6.56 12.48
N ARG A 51 13.28 6.32 13.60
CA ARG A 51 14.71 6.00 13.63
C ARG A 51 15.04 4.77 12.77
N ARG A 52 14.25 3.71 12.91
CA ARG A 52 14.41 2.46 12.16
C ARG A 52 14.24 2.68 10.65
N THR A 53 13.24 3.45 10.24
CA THR A 53 13.00 3.77 8.83
C THR A 53 14.13 4.58 8.25
N LEU A 54 14.60 5.62 8.94
CA LEU A 54 15.76 6.43 8.54
C LEU A 54 17.04 5.58 8.42
N ALA A 55 17.30 4.72 9.41
CA ALA A 55 18.45 3.81 9.37
C ALA A 55 18.34 2.85 8.18
N THR A 56 17.14 2.30 7.91
CA THR A 56 16.91 1.41 6.77
C THR A 56 17.18 2.10 5.45
N PHE A 57 16.68 3.31 5.25
CA PHE A 57 16.95 4.07 4.02
C PHE A 57 18.47 4.28 3.82
N ARG A 58 19.19 4.70 4.87
CA ARG A 58 20.65 4.92 4.81
C ARG A 58 21.43 3.63 4.53
N ILE A 59 21.09 2.53 5.20
CA ILE A 59 21.74 1.22 4.99
C ILE A 59 21.51 0.70 3.57
N GLN A 60 20.34 0.98 2.99
CA GLN A 60 20.03 0.64 1.59
C GLN A 60 20.64 1.62 0.58
N GLY A 61 21.47 2.58 1.04
CA GLY A 61 22.23 3.51 0.19
C GLY A 61 21.44 4.75 -0.26
N TYR A 62 20.24 4.98 0.28
CA TYR A 62 19.49 6.21 -0.04
C TYR A 62 20.00 7.40 0.79
N ARG A 63 20.16 8.53 0.14
CA ARG A 63 20.27 9.81 0.83
C ARG A 63 18.89 10.23 1.32
N VAL A 64 18.80 10.76 2.52
CA VAL A 64 17.53 11.14 3.14
C VAL A 64 17.51 12.65 3.34
N ARG A 65 16.44 13.29 2.91
CA ARG A 65 16.16 14.68 3.25
C ARG A 65 15.71 14.73 4.71
N GLU A 66 16.47 15.42 5.52
CA GLU A 66 16.04 15.80 6.85
C GLU A 66 15.09 16.99 6.69
N THR A 67 13.82 16.74 6.54
CA THR A 67 12.81 17.77 6.69
C THR A 67 12.73 18.11 8.15
N LEU A 68 13.30 19.26 8.55
CA LEU A 68 13.31 19.80 9.93
C LEU A 68 11.91 20.12 10.46
N THR A 69 10.89 20.03 9.63
CA THR A 69 9.50 20.22 9.99
C THR A 69 8.87 18.89 10.38
N SER A 70 8.81 18.66 11.69
CA SER A 70 7.99 17.63 12.36
C SER A 70 8.37 16.14 12.22
N GLY A 71 9.55 15.76 11.78
CA GLY A 71 10.16 14.42 12.03
C GLY A 71 9.38 13.15 11.69
N THR A 72 8.23 13.24 11.02
CA THR A 72 7.28 12.14 10.88
C THR A 72 7.18 11.54 9.49
N THR A 73 7.87 12.12 8.52
CA THR A 73 7.80 11.68 7.12
C THR A 73 9.21 11.64 6.52
N PRO A 74 10.01 10.59 6.81
CA PRO A 74 11.28 10.37 6.12
C PRO A 74 11.06 10.28 4.60
N GLU A 75 11.87 11.02 3.85
CA GLU A 75 11.84 11.04 2.39
C GLU A 75 13.25 10.90 1.85
N THR A 76 13.44 10.10 0.80
CA THR A 76 14.73 10.00 0.12
C THR A 76 14.97 11.25 -0.74
N GLU A 77 16.24 11.62 -0.93
CA GLU A 77 16.58 12.47 -2.07
C GLU A 77 16.22 11.73 -3.38
N PRO A 78 15.99 12.47 -4.47
CA PRO A 78 15.81 11.84 -5.77
C PRO A 78 17.00 10.92 -6.12
N PHE A 79 16.71 9.71 -6.58
CA PHE A 79 17.71 8.75 -7.02
C PHE A 79 17.34 8.18 -8.39
N GLU A 80 18.35 7.86 -9.18
CA GLU A 80 18.15 7.26 -10.50
C GLU A 80 18.07 5.74 -10.41
N HIS A 81 17.12 5.16 -11.12
CA HIS A 81 16.96 3.72 -11.27
C HIS A 81 16.31 3.39 -12.61
N GLU A 82 16.99 2.59 -13.44
CA GLU A 82 16.47 2.06 -14.73
C GLU A 82 15.87 3.14 -15.66
N GLY A 83 16.50 4.31 -15.74
CA GLY A 83 16.03 5.42 -16.59
C GLY A 83 14.86 6.20 -16.00
N ALA A 84 14.61 6.04 -14.72
CA ALA A 84 13.67 6.84 -13.94
C ALA A 84 14.38 7.55 -12.78
N GLU A 85 13.93 8.75 -12.45
CA GLU A 85 14.26 9.44 -11.22
C GLU A 85 13.11 9.22 -10.24
N ALA A 86 13.38 8.63 -9.08
CA ALA A 86 12.39 8.25 -8.10
C ALA A 86 12.65 8.87 -6.72
N VAL A 87 11.58 8.98 -5.94
CA VAL A 87 11.59 9.41 -4.54
C VAL A 87 10.72 8.44 -3.73
N PHE A 88 11.24 7.94 -2.63
CA PHE A 88 10.48 7.15 -1.68
C PHE A 88 10.17 7.96 -0.43
N ARG A 89 8.97 7.75 0.11
CA ARG A 89 8.46 8.44 1.30
C ARG A 89 7.90 7.43 2.28
N ALA A 90 8.12 7.68 3.58
CA ALA A 90 7.52 6.90 4.65
C ALA A 90 6.67 7.80 5.54
N THR A 91 5.37 7.61 5.56
CA THR A 91 4.47 8.27 6.52
C THR A 91 4.36 7.39 7.75
N ILE A 92 4.68 7.95 8.93
CA ILE A 92 4.73 7.21 10.19
C ILE A 92 3.72 7.80 11.16
N THR A 93 2.78 6.97 11.57
CA THR A 93 1.76 7.30 12.57
C THR A 93 1.85 6.33 13.73
N GLY A 94 1.29 6.67 14.88
CA GLY A 94 1.24 5.74 16.00
C GLY A 94 1.36 6.39 17.37
N SER A 95 1.57 5.56 18.38
CA SER A 95 1.65 5.88 19.80
C SER A 95 3.01 5.50 20.40
N ALA A 96 3.11 5.52 21.72
CA ALA A 96 4.29 5.07 22.46
C ALA A 96 4.55 3.54 22.37
N ARG A 97 3.57 2.74 21.96
CA ARG A 97 3.65 1.26 21.98
C ARG A 97 3.42 0.59 20.63
N ALA A 98 2.82 1.30 19.69
CA ALA A 98 2.51 0.77 18.37
C ALA A 98 2.61 1.86 17.33
N SER A 99 3.13 1.52 16.16
CA SER A 99 3.25 2.43 15.03
C SER A 99 2.90 1.76 13.72
N ARG A 100 2.48 2.57 12.76
CA ARG A 100 2.22 2.18 11.39
C ARG A 100 3.10 3.00 10.46
N VAL A 101 3.85 2.32 9.62
CA VAL A 101 4.68 2.90 8.57
C VAL A 101 4.01 2.62 7.23
N VAL A 102 3.75 3.65 6.45
CA VAL A 102 3.21 3.54 5.09
C VAL A 102 4.29 4.01 4.12
N LEU A 103 4.79 3.10 3.29
CA LEU A 103 5.76 3.40 2.25
C LEU A 103 5.04 3.70 0.94
N THR A 104 5.42 4.81 0.32
CA THR A 104 4.96 5.23 -1.01
C THR A 104 6.16 5.64 -1.85
N GLY A 105 5.98 5.69 -3.17
CA GLY A 105 7.00 6.17 -4.07
C GLY A 105 6.38 7.00 -5.19
N THR A 106 7.15 7.95 -5.69
CA THR A 106 6.87 8.66 -6.93
C THR A 106 8.06 8.56 -7.87
N TYR A 107 7.83 8.64 -9.16
CA TYR A 107 8.88 8.60 -10.16
C TYR A 107 8.53 9.42 -11.39
N ARG A 108 9.56 9.79 -12.14
CA ARG A 108 9.46 10.37 -13.48
C ARG A 108 10.49 9.70 -14.39
N ARG A 109 10.10 9.40 -15.61
CA ARG A 109 11.04 8.85 -16.60
C ARG A 109 11.97 9.95 -17.10
N VAL A 110 13.24 9.61 -17.20
CA VAL A 110 14.27 10.46 -17.78
C VAL A 110 14.52 9.94 -19.21
N GLN A 111 14.20 10.73 -20.23
CA GLN A 111 14.52 10.33 -21.60
C GLN A 111 16.00 10.61 -21.87
N LEU A 112 16.63 9.73 -22.69
CA LEU A 112 17.99 9.86 -23.16
C LEU A 112 18.23 11.24 -23.76
N GLY A 113 19.13 12.01 -23.13
CA GLY A 113 19.40 13.40 -23.50
C GLY A 113 19.07 14.43 -22.39
N GLY A 114 18.50 14.02 -21.28
CA GLY A 114 18.33 14.87 -20.08
C GLY A 114 17.30 15.99 -20.17
N ILE A 115 16.62 16.16 -21.31
CA ILE A 115 15.81 17.36 -21.58
C ILE A 115 14.31 17.15 -21.37
N VAL A 116 13.79 15.94 -21.47
CA VAL A 116 12.35 15.69 -21.31
C VAL A 116 12.08 14.91 -20.02
N ARG A 117 11.66 15.63 -18.99
CA ARG A 117 11.13 15.04 -17.77
C ARG A 117 9.64 14.79 -17.96
N THR A 118 9.21 13.53 -17.87
CA THR A 118 7.79 13.20 -17.91
C THR A 118 7.09 13.69 -16.64
N LYS A 119 5.75 13.74 -16.68
CA LYS A 119 4.93 14.01 -15.48
C LYS A 119 5.25 13.00 -14.39
N GLU A 120 5.34 13.47 -13.15
CA GLU A 120 5.49 12.62 -11.97
C GLU A 120 4.32 11.63 -11.84
N ARG A 121 4.64 10.39 -11.53
CA ARG A 121 3.69 9.30 -11.34
C ARG A 121 3.94 8.61 -10.00
N GLU A 122 2.90 8.03 -9.44
CA GLU A 122 3.01 7.16 -8.27
C GLU A 122 3.57 5.79 -8.68
N VAL A 123 4.46 5.23 -7.86
CA VAL A 123 4.91 3.85 -7.98
C VAL A 123 3.76 2.93 -7.59
N ARG A 124 3.47 1.96 -8.45
CA ARG A 124 2.37 0.99 -8.25
C ARG A 124 2.88 -0.41 -8.51
N ARG A 125 2.19 -1.39 -7.95
CA ARG A 125 2.35 -2.77 -8.39
C ARG A 125 1.76 -2.91 -9.77
N SER A 126 2.60 -3.03 -10.79
CA SER A 126 2.19 -3.11 -12.19
C SER A 126 3.10 -4.03 -13.00
N ASP A 127 2.74 -4.27 -14.25
CA ASP A 127 3.55 -5.04 -15.20
C ASP A 127 4.58 -4.17 -15.94
N ASP A 128 4.53 -2.85 -15.79
CA ASP A 128 5.57 -1.95 -16.31
C ASP A 128 6.91 -2.26 -15.65
N PRO A 129 7.99 -2.51 -16.41
CA PRO A 129 9.27 -2.94 -15.85
C PRO A 129 9.85 -1.95 -14.83
N ILE A 130 9.74 -0.65 -15.10
CA ILE A 130 10.26 0.41 -14.21
C ILE A 130 9.44 0.44 -12.92
N GLU A 131 8.10 0.45 -13.02
CA GLU A 131 7.23 0.44 -11.84
C GLU A 131 7.45 -0.83 -11.02
N ARG A 132 7.59 -2.00 -11.66
CA ARG A 132 7.87 -3.26 -10.97
C ARG A 132 9.19 -3.19 -10.19
N ALA A 133 10.26 -2.73 -10.83
CA ALA A 133 11.56 -2.62 -10.18
C ALA A 133 11.54 -1.65 -8.99
N LEU A 134 10.85 -0.51 -9.11
CA LEU A 134 10.68 0.43 -8.00
C LEU A 134 9.78 -0.13 -6.89
N TRP A 135 8.72 -0.86 -7.24
CA TRP A 135 7.86 -1.56 -6.29
C TRP A 135 8.60 -2.63 -5.49
N ASP A 136 9.44 -3.42 -6.16
CA ASP A 136 10.27 -4.45 -5.51
C ASP A 136 11.28 -3.84 -4.52
N ARG A 137 11.79 -2.65 -4.82
CA ARG A 137 12.62 -1.89 -3.87
C ARG A 137 11.83 -1.42 -2.64
N LEU A 138 10.59 -0.94 -2.82
CA LEU A 138 9.71 -0.59 -1.69
C LEU A 138 9.39 -1.83 -0.84
N LEU A 139 9.12 -2.98 -1.47
CA LEU A 139 8.93 -4.25 -0.78
C LEU A 139 10.16 -4.64 0.04
N ASN A 140 11.34 -4.51 -0.53
CA ASN A 140 12.60 -4.81 0.16
C ASN A 140 12.80 -3.91 1.40
N LEU A 141 12.55 -2.61 1.25
CA LEU A 141 12.56 -1.67 2.39
C LEU A 141 11.59 -2.12 3.49
N SER A 142 10.38 -2.52 3.11
CA SER A 142 9.35 -2.98 4.05
C SER A 142 9.79 -4.20 4.84
N LEU A 143 10.45 -5.16 4.19
CA LEU A 143 10.97 -6.37 4.83
C LEU A 143 12.09 -6.06 5.82
N VAL A 144 12.97 -5.12 5.50
CA VAL A 144 14.06 -4.70 6.42
C VAL A 144 13.49 -3.94 7.62
N ILE A 145 12.53 -3.03 7.42
CA ILE A 145 11.88 -2.28 8.50
C ILE A 145 11.16 -3.23 9.49
N ARG A 146 10.55 -4.30 9.00
CA ARG A 146 9.87 -5.31 9.84
C ARG A 146 10.79 -6.14 10.70
N ARG A 147 12.06 -6.33 10.32
CA ARG A 147 12.98 -7.18 11.08
C ARG A 147 13.23 -6.58 12.47
N PRO A 148 13.13 -7.39 13.55
CA PRO A 148 13.50 -6.92 14.86
C PRO A 148 14.99 -6.50 14.86
N ALA A 149 15.32 -5.45 15.60
CA ALA A 149 16.72 -5.12 15.88
C ALA A 149 17.35 -6.32 16.63
N ARG A 150 18.45 -6.84 16.12
CA ARG A 150 19.25 -7.87 16.81
C ARG A 150 20.13 -7.20 17.83
#